data_d9216c0716f0746fcf2c3085c2a2b841
#
_entry.id   d9216c0716f0746fcf2c3085c2a2b841
#
_cell.length_a   1.000
_cell.length_b   1.000
_cell.length_c   1.000
_cell.angle_alpha   90.00
_cell.angle_beta   90.00
_cell.angle_gamma   90.00
#
_symmetry.space_group_name_H-M   'P 1'
#
loop_
_entity.id
_entity.type
_entity.pdbx_description
1 polymer ?
#
loop_
_entity_poly.entity_id
_entity_poly.type
_entity_poly.pdbx_seq_one_letter_code
_entity_poly.pdbx_strand_id
1 'polypeptide(L)'
;QNFYSYFHILFYAGLMGQTGEMCINYLTADDKLIAGVNWYKSDMSGNTGHYDLVCYNPNKKSTDQQAGRVLKTYTYMTSHLRKQNPWYWNWGHCDLRKEGSKLTFFYNGSYPSFNIPEIADMKCAKIQIAIKQRGTRSGNKYLTYNGINAFYFQKLHVEKWKDVPNKFAQDCSLIANCSDGSIRMNGLPKPDLGALGNDWETFCLKPGVNQVQCLCSSWANKPTFKMKYREVFL
;
A
#
# COMPACT_ATOMS: atom_id res chain seq x y z
N GLN A 1 9.14 5.15 10.47
CA GLN A 1 9.03 4.50 9.16
C GLN A 1 8.63 5.52 8.09
N ASN A 2 9.31 5.49 6.94
CA ASN A 2 9.03 6.35 5.81
C ASN A 2 7.96 5.75 4.91
N PHE A 3 7.15 6.58 4.27
CA PHE A 3 6.16 6.14 3.30
C PHE A 3 5.82 7.23 2.27
N TYR A 4 5.30 6.79 1.15
CA TYR A 4 4.72 7.60 0.10
C TYR A 4 3.32 7.11 -0.22
N SER A 5 2.40 8.03 -0.43
CA SER A 5 1.03 7.73 -0.86
C SER A 5 0.61 8.69 -1.94
N TYR A 6 -0.03 8.15 -2.96
CA TYR A 6 -0.57 8.87 -4.10
C TYR A 6 -2.03 8.50 -4.28
N PHE A 7 -2.87 9.47 -4.60
CA PHE A 7 -4.29 9.26 -4.78
C PHE A 7 -4.93 10.28 -5.72
N HIS A 8 -5.98 9.84 -6.40
CA HIS A 8 -6.86 10.68 -7.21
C HIS A 8 -8.20 10.87 -6.52
N ILE A 9 -8.60 12.12 -6.37
CA ILE A 9 -9.78 12.54 -5.61
C ILE A 9 -10.75 13.31 -6.49
N LEU A 10 -12.02 13.00 -6.33
CA LEU A 10 -13.13 13.84 -6.74
C LEU A 10 -13.79 14.42 -5.49
N PHE A 11 -13.92 15.75 -5.43
CA PHE A 11 -14.66 16.44 -4.38
C PHE A 11 -15.38 17.65 -4.99
N TYR A 12 -16.67 17.48 -5.25
CA TYR A 12 -17.48 18.46 -5.99
C TYR A 12 -18.86 18.64 -5.37
N ALA A 13 -19.27 19.88 -5.17
CA ALA A 13 -20.63 20.23 -4.78
C ALA A 13 -21.47 20.49 -6.04
N GLY A 14 -22.38 19.59 -6.37
CA GLY A 14 -23.27 19.73 -7.52
C GLY A 14 -24.28 20.88 -7.38
N LEU A 15 -24.63 21.22 -6.15
CA LEU A 15 -25.53 22.33 -5.81
C LEU A 15 -24.87 23.24 -4.78
N MET A 16 -25.18 24.55 -4.87
CA MET A 16 -24.77 25.48 -3.83
C MET A 16 -25.34 25.08 -2.47
N GLY A 17 -24.57 25.30 -1.45
CA GLY A 17 -24.95 24.99 -0.08
C GLY A 17 -24.91 23.51 0.32
N GLN A 18 -24.49 22.59 -0.55
CA GLN A 18 -24.20 21.21 -0.13
C GLN A 18 -23.01 21.19 0.83
N THR A 19 -23.09 20.33 1.83
CA THR A 19 -22.03 20.15 2.85
C THR A 19 -21.57 18.70 2.90
N GLY A 20 -20.31 18.48 3.22
CA GLY A 20 -19.73 17.14 3.32
C GLY A 20 -18.25 17.18 3.64
N GLU A 21 -17.69 16.00 3.87
CA GLU A 21 -16.29 15.82 4.23
C GLU A 21 -15.77 14.48 3.73
N MET A 22 -14.53 14.46 3.31
CA MET A 22 -13.79 13.25 2.97
C MET A 22 -12.37 13.38 3.52
N CYS A 23 -11.85 12.32 4.15
CA CYS A 23 -10.49 12.32 4.65
C CYS A 23 -9.76 11.03 4.36
N ILE A 24 -8.44 11.13 4.28
CA ILE A 24 -7.51 10.03 4.27
C ILE A 24 -6.52 10.24 5.40
N ASN A 25 -6.47 9.28 6.35
CA ASN A 25 -5.62 9.32 7.53
C ASN A 25 -4.67 8.13 7.55
N TYR A 26 -3.42 8.38 7.90
CA TYR A 26 -2.38 7.39 8.09
C TYR A 26 -2.15 7.23 9.59
N LEU A 27 -2.41 6.02 10.09
CA LEU A 27 -2.48 5.73 11.53
C LEU A 27 -1.41 4.71 11.92
N THR A 28 -1.00 4.79 13.18
CA THR A 28 -0.21 3.75 13.84
C THR A 28 -1.07 2.51 14.16
N ALA A 29 -0.46 1.44 14.67
CA ALA A 29 -1.19 0.24 15.08
C ALA A 29 -2.17 0.51 16.24
N ASP A 30 -1.87 1.47 17.11
CA ASP A 30 -2.67 1.93 18.24
C ASP A 30 -3.57 3.14 17.89
N ASP A 31 -3.88 3.31 16.59
CA ASP A 31 -4.81 4.31 16.05
C ASP A 31 -4.41 5.78 16.24
N LYS A 32 -3.15 6.07 16.53
CA LYS A 32 -2.66 7.45 16.55
C LYS A 32 -2.50 7.98 15.13
N LEU A 33 -2.99 9.19 14.88
CA LEU A 33 -2.80 9.86 13.60
C LEU A 33 -1.34 10.23 13.40
N ILE A 34 -0.74 9.82 12.29
CA ILE A 34 0.59 10.26 11.86
C ILE A 34 0.48 11.51 11.00
N ALA A 35 -0.30 11.39 9.93
CA ALA A 35 -0.57 12.43 8.96
C ALA A 35 -1.90 12.15 8.28
N GLY A 36 -2.47 13.16 7.65
CA GLY A 36 -3.69 13.01 6.87
C GLY A 36 -4.01 14.23 6.03
N VAL A 37 -5.02 14.07 5.22
CA VAL A 37 -5.59 15.11 4.41
C VAL A 37 -7.10 15.08 4.55
N ASN A 38 -7.73 16.27 4.56
CA ASN A 38 -9.15 16.39 4.76
C ASN A 38 -9.74 17.41 3.79
N TRP A 39 -10.70 16.98 2.98
CA TRP A 39 -11.52 17.85 2.13
C TRP A 39 -12.85 18.04 2.81
N TYR A 40 -13.25 19.26 3.00
CA TYR A 40 -14.57 19.53 3.53
C TYR A 40 -15.20 20.80 2.98
N LYS A 41 -16.49 20.80 3.01
CA LYS A 41 -17.32 21.95 2.71
C LYS A 41 -18.38 22.12 3.81
N SER A 42 -18.30 23.24 4.52
CA SER A 42 -19.26 23.63 5.56
C SER A 42 -20.08 24.88 5.19
N ASP A 43 -19.72 25.52 4.08
CA ASP A 43 -20.45 26.69 3.57
C ASP A 43 -21.87 26.28 3.14
N MET A 44 -22.85 26.75 3.89
CA MET A 44 -24.26 26.40 3.71
C MET A 44 -24.99 27.26 2.68
N SER A 45 -24.38 28.30 2.18
CA SER A 45 -24.98 29.25 1.23
C SER A 45 -24.22 29.36 -0.08
N GLY A 46 -22.95 29.01 -0.10
CA GLY A 46 -22.06 29.10 -1.25
C GLY A 46 -21.37 27.78 -1.62
N ASN A 47 -20.22 27.90 -2.25
CA ASN A 47 -19.41 26.77 -2.76
C ASN A 47 -17.98 26.75 -2.25
N THR A 48 -17.68 27.38 -1.12
CA THR A 48 -16.33 27.39 -0.55
C THR A 48 -15.99 26.04 0.05
N GLY A 49 -15.00 25.37 -0.51
CA GLY A 49 -14.39 24.16 0.00
C GLY A 49 -13.05 24.43 0.67
N HIS A 50 -12.65 23.50 1.51
CA HIS A 50 -11.38 23.55 2.25
C HIS A 50 -10.61 22.25 2.05
N TYR A 51 -9.29 22.37 2.03
CA TYR A 51 -8.37 21.25 2.02
C TYR A 51 -7.35 21.45 3.14
N ASP A 52 -7.46 20.62 4.18
CA ASP A 52 -6.59 20.67 5.34
C ASP A 52 -5.49 19.62 5.24
N LEU A 53 -4.26 20.05 5.49
CA LEU A 53 -3.12 19.20 5.76
C LEU A 53 -3.04 19.01 7.28
N VAL A 54 -3.10 17.75 7.74
CA VAL A 54 -3.15 17.45 9.18
C VAL A 54 -2.04 16.51 9.59
N CYS A 55 -1.61 16.60 10.86
CA CYS A 55 -0.65 15.69 11.46
C CYS A 55 -1.03 15.35 12.89
N TYR A 56 -0.21 14.50 13.51
CA TYR A 56 -0.30 14.14 14.92
C TYR A 56 -0.48 15.34 15.84
N ASN A 57 -1.34 15.17 16.84
CA ASN A 57 -1.56 16.13 17.90
C ASN A 57 -1.40 15.43 19.26
N PRO A 58 -0.33 15.68 20.00
CA PRO A 58 -0.08 15.02 21.29
C PRO A 58 -1.12 15.36 22.37
N ASN A 59 -1.84 16.45 22.18
CA ASN A 59 -2.84 16.93 23.16
C ASN A 59 -4.25 16.35 22.91
N LYS A 60 -4.44 15.51 21.90
CA LYS A 60 -5.72 14.91 21.56
C LYS A 60 -5.68 13.39 21.59
N LYS A 61 -6.78 12.77 22.02
CA LYS A 61 -6.94 11.32 21.98
C LYS A 61 -7.15 10.84 20.54
N SER A 62 -6.67 9.66 20.21
CA SER A 62 -6.80 9.05 18.88
C SER A 62 -8.25 8.83 18.45
N THR A 63 -9.17 8.71 19.40
CA THR A 63 -10.61 8.51 19.16
C THR A 63 -11.36 9.78 18.77
N ASP A 64 -10.76 10.97 18.92
CA ASP A 64 -11.38 12.22 18.51
C ASP A 64 -11.43 12.32 16.99
N GLN A 65 -12.61 12.58 16.41
CA GLN A 65 -12.79 12.76 14.97
C GLN A 65 -11.94 13.91 14.37
N GLN A 66 -11.47 14.81 15.23
CA GLN A 66 -10.54 15.90 14.90
C GLN A 66 -9.22 15.75 15.66
N ALA A 67 -8.73 14.52 15.73
CA ALA A 67 -7.51 14.21 16.48
C ALA A 67 -6.24 14.87 15.94
N GLY A 68 -6.29 15.38 14.71
CA GLY A 68 -5.16 16.03 14.06
C GLY A 68 -4.95 17.47 14.48
N ARG A 69 -3.68 17.92 14.35
CA ARG A 69 -3.32 19.33 14.29
C ARG A 69 -3.31 19.76 12.83
N VAL A 70 -4.05 20.82 12.49
CA VAL A 70 -4.02 21.39 11.15
C VAL A 70 -2.71 22.12 10.93
N LEU A 71 -1.96 21.72 9.91
CA LEU A 71 -0.71 22.35 9.50
C LEU A 71 -0.95 23.51 8.55
N LYS A 72 -1.89 23.32 7.63
CA LYS A 72 -2.26 24.33 6.63
C LYS A 72 -3.65 24.01 6.08
N THR A 73 -4.42 25.06 5.83
CA THR A 73 -5.69 25.02 5.12
C THR A 73 -5.56 25.75 3.79
N TYR A 74 -6.04 25.14 2.73
CA TYR A 74 -6.27 25.77 1.44
C TYR A 74 -7.78 25.92 1.22
N THR A 75 -8.16 26.99 0.55
CA THR A 75 -9.55 27.22 0.14
C THR A 75 -9.67 27.15 -1.38
N TYR A 76 -10.78 26.64 -1.86
CA TYR A 76 -11.09 26.53 -3.26
C TYR A 76 -12.61 26.58 -3.46
N MET A 77 -13.06 26.76 -4.71
CA MET A 77 -14.49 26.67 -5.03
C MET A 77 -14.82 25.24 -5.44
N THR A 78 -15.79 24.62 -4.79
CA THR A 78 -16.26 23.26 -5.12
C THR A 78 -17.13 23.23 -6.39
N SER A 79 -16.71 23.93 -7.43
CA SER A 79 -17.40 24.03 -8.71
C SER A 79 -16.94 22.95 -9.70
N HIS A 80 -17.63 22.86 -10.84
CA HIS A 80 -17.23 22.00 -11.97
C HIS A 80 -16.12 22.58 -12.84
N LEU A 81 -15.62 23.78 -12.52
CA LEU A 81 -14.58 24.44 -13.29
C LEU A 81 -13.19 24.10 -12.74
N ARG A 82 -12.33 23.49 -13.56
CA ARG A 82 -10.96 23.09 -13.17
C ARG A 82 -10.13 24.22 -12.56
N LYS A 83 -10.26 25.44 -13.08
CA LYS A 83 -9.55 26.62 -12.55
C LYS A 83 -9.93 26.97 -11.11
N GLN A 84 -11.13 26.57 -10.68
CA GLN A 84 -11.68 26.85 -9.35
C GLN A 84 -11.59 25.64 -8.41
N ASN A 85 -11.69 24.44 -8.98
CA ASN A 85 -11.72 23.18 -8.23
C ASN A 85 -10.63 22.22 -8.73
N PRO A 86 -9.48 22.12 -8.04
CA PRO A 86 -8.42 21.18 -8.38
C PRO A 86 -8.85 19.70 -8.30
N TRP A 87 -9.96 19.42 -7.59
CA TRP A 87 -10.46 18.09 -7.27
C TRP A 87 -11.64 17.62 -8.16
N TYR A 88 -11.93 18.32 -9.23
CA TYR A 88 -13.06 17.96 -10.09
C TYR A 88 -12.64 17.30 -11.40
N TRP A 89 -11.79 17.94 -12.17
CA TRP A 89 -11.44 17.50 -13.53
C TRP A 89 -10.34 16.44 -13.51
N ASN A 90 -10.59 15.30 -14.20
CA ASN A 90 -9.66 14.17 -14.24
C ASN A 90 -9.23 13.66 -12.85
N TRP A 91 -10.12 13.74 -11.88
CA TRP A 91 -9.84 13.33 -10.51
C TRP A 91 -8.58 13.99 -9.97
N GLY A 92 -8.75 14.96 -9.14
CA GLY A 92 -7.67 15.77 -8.60
C GLY A 92 -6.54 14.90 -8.01
N HIS A 93 -5.36 15.12 -8.51
CA HIS A 93 -4.15 14.43 -8.08
C HIS A 93 -3.64 15.00 -6.76
N CYS A 94 -3.27 14.13 -5.87
CA CYS A 94 -2.64 14.47 -4.61
C CYS A 94 -1.63 13.41 -4.19
N ASP A 95 -0.60 13.82 -3.45
CA ASP A 95 0.29 12.90 -2.78
C ASP A 95 0.74 13.40 -1.41
N LEU A 96 1.22 12.44 -0.60
CA LEU A 96 1.77 12.67 0.72
C LEU A 96 3.01 11.79 0.91
N ARG A 97 4.09 12.40 1.38
CA ARG A 97 5.33 11.72 1.68
C ARG A 97 5.78 12.00 3.12
N LYS A 98 6.15 10.96 3.83
CA LYS A 98 6.77 11.03 5.16
C LYS A 98 8.20 10.50 5.10
N GLU A 99 9.15 11.31 5.53
CA GLU A 99 10.56 10.94 5.67
C GLU A 99 11.08 11.43 7.04
N GLY A 100 11.26 10.50 7.96
CA GLY A 100 11.55 10.81 9.35
C GLY A 100 10.48 11.75 9.94
N SER A 101 10.89 12.93 10.37
CA SER A 101 10.04 14.00 10.88
C SER A 101 9.40 14.87 9.79
N LYS A 102 9.84 14.75 8.53
CA LYS A 102 9.38 15.60 7.43
C LYS A 102 8.13 15.03 6.80
N LEU A 103 7.07 15.84 6.71
CA LEU A 103 5.89 15.63 5.90
C LEU A 103 5.93 16.56 4.68
N THR A 104 5.71 16.00 3.51
CA THR A 104 5.55 16.74 2.25
C THR A 104 4.24 16.35 1.63
N PHE A 105 3.45 17.35 1.22
CA PHE A 105 2.17 17.17 0.57
C PHE A 105 2.20 17.80 -0.83
N PHE A 106 1.38 17.30 -1.73
CA PHE A 106 1.14 17.97 -3.00
C PHE A 106 -0.17 18.76 -2.95
N TYR A 107 -0.14 19.98 -3.41
CA TYR A 107 -1.34 20.77 -3.68
C TYR A 107 -1.13 21.68 -4.89
N ASN A 108 -1.90 21.44 -5.94
CA ASN A 108 -2.03 22.31 -7.13
C ASN A 108 -0.68 22.82 -7.66
N GLY A 109 0.27 21.91 -7.90
CA GLY A 109 1.60 22.20 -8.45
C GLY A 109 2.65 22.59 -7.40
N SER A 110 2.32 22.64 -6.11
CA SER A 110 3.28 22.95 -5.02
C SER A 110 3.44 21.79 -4.05
N TYR A 111 4.59 21.76 -3.37
CA TYR A 111 4.94 20.73 -2.38
C TYR A 111 5.21 21.36 -1.00
N PRO A 112 4.18 21.80 -0.27
CA PRO A 112 4.36 22.28 1.10
C PRO A 112 4.95 21.18 1.98
N SER A 113 5.96 21.55 2.77
CA SER A 113 6.67 20.63 3.66
C SER A 113 6.71 21.18 5.09
N PHE A 114 6.61 20.26 6.05
CA PHE A 114 6.59 20.57 7.47
C PHE A 114 7.51 19.63 8.22
N ASN A 115 8.24 20.14 9.21
CA ASN A 115 9.04 19.33 10.13
C ASN A 115 8.25 19.10 11.43
N ILE A 116 7.96 17.83 11.73
CA ILE A 116 7.13 17.38 12.86
C ILE A 116 7.93 16.32 13.62
N PRO A 117 8.76 16.71 14.60
CA PRO A 117 9.63 15.77 15.31
C PRO A 117 8.86 14.61 15.95
N GLU A 118 7.64 14.84 16.42
CA GLU A 118 6.81 13.89 17.14
C GLU A 118 6.44 12.65 16.32
N ILE A 119 6.47 12.73 14.98
CA ILE A 119 6.12 11.59 14.12
C ILE A 119 7.34 10.82 13.62
N ALA A 120 8.55 11.22 13.93
CA ALA A 120 9.78 10.68 13.34
C ALA A 120 9.79 9.14 13.36
N ASP A 121 9.53 8.55 14.52
CA ASP A 121 9.58 7.09 14.73
C ASP A 121 8.23 6.38 14.55
N MET A 122 7.17 7.12 14.26
CA MET A 122 5.85 6.52 14.05
C MET A 122 5.83 5.68 12.79
N LYS A 123 5.24 4.48 12.92
CA LYS A 123 5.08 3.49 11.83
C LYS A 123 3.64 3.47 11.36
N CYS A 124 3.42 3.66 10.07
CA CYS A 124 2.09 3.53 9.49
C CYS A 124 1.69 2.06 9.41
N ALA A 125 0.62 1.70 10.10
CA ALA A 125 0.05 0.35 10.12
C ALA A 125 -1.35 0.29 9.49
N LYS A 126 -2.08 1.41 9.52
CA LYS A 126 -3.46 1.49 9.04
C LYS A 126 -3.65 2.73 8.18
N ILE A 127 -4.55 2.62 7.20
CA ILE A 127 -5.03 3.74 6.40
C ILE A 127 -6.54 3.80 6.58
N GLN A 128 -7.02 4.95 7.00
CA GLN A 128 -8.44 5.22 7.16
C GLN A 128 -8.90 6.14 6.06
N ILE A 129 -9.93 5.75 5.34
CA ILE A 129 -10.63 6.57 4.37
C ILE A 129 -12.06 6.73 4.88
N ALA A 130 -12.51 7.97 5.05
CA ALA A 130 -13.84 8.25 5.52
C ALA A 130 -14.51 9.32 4.66
N ILE A 131 -15.76 9.06 4.31
CA ILE A 131 -16.68 10.01 3.68
C ILE A 131 -17.78 10.28 4.71
N LYS A 132 -17.98 11.54 5.04
CA LYS A 132 -18.86 11.94 6.12
C LYS A 132 -19.82 13.04 5.68
N GLN A 133 -21.00 13.02 6.25
CA GLN A 133 -21.90 14.16 6.22
C GLN A 133 -21.42 15.23 7.21
N ARG A 134 -21.69 16.48 6.91
CA ARG A 134 -21.33 17.59 7.79
C ARG A 134 -22.55 18.40 8.15
N GLY A 135 -22.87 18.39 9.45
CA GLY A 135 -24.07 18.98 10.02
C GLY A 135 -25.35 18.18 9.72
N THR A 136 -26.47 18.62 10.29
CA THR A 136 -27.80 18.05 10.03
C THR A 136 -28.47 18.85 8.93
N ARG A 137 -28.70 18.19 7.79
CA ARG A 137 -29.24 18.81 6.58
C ARG A 137 -30.30 17.92 5.92
N SER A 138 -31.12 18.49 5.05
CA SER A 138 -31.99 17.71 4.15
C SER A 138 -31.15 16.90 3.14
N GLY A 139 -31.67 15.77 2.65
CA GLY A 139 -30.90 14.81 1.84
C GLY A 139 -30.20 15.39 0.59
N ASN A 140 -30.85 16.32 -0.10
CA ASN A 140 -30.26 16.99 -1.27
C ASN A 140 -29.19 18.05 -0.93
N LYS A 141 -28.95 18.32 0.36
CA LYS A 141 -27.95 19.28 0.85
C LYS A 141 -26.67 18.61 1.34
N TYR A 142 -26.54 17.32 1.16
CA TYR A 142 -25.28 16.62 1.37
C TYR A 142 -24.50 16.50 0.06
N LEU A 143 -23.19 16.62 0.18
CA LEU A 143 -22.28 16.47 -0.93
C LEU A 143 -22.22 15.00 -1.34
N THR A 144 -22.53 14.70 -2.59
CA THR A 144 -22.64 13.35 -3.12
C THR A 144 -21.56 13.02 -4.15
N TYR A 145 -20.94 14.04 -4.75
CA TYR A 145 -19.87 13.86 -5.73
C TYR A 145 -18.51 13.91 -5.03
N ASN A 146 -18.21 12.85 -4.30
CA ASN A 146 -16.92 12.66 -3.66
C ASN A 146 -16.48 11.22 -3.79
N GLY A 147 -15.20 11.00 -3.98
CA GLY A 147 -14.66 9.66 -4.13
C GLY A 147 -13.18 9.64 -4.44
N ILE A 148 -12.65 8.43 -4.44
CA ILE A 148 -11.26 8.12 -4.75
C ILE A 148 -11.26 7.23 -5.99
N ASN A 149 -10.59 7.67 -7.06
CA ASN A 149 -10.46 6.90 -8.28
C ASN A 149 -9.24 5.96 -8.24
N ALA A 150 -8.13 6.44 -7.69
CA ALA A 150 -6.91 5.66 -7.55
C ALA A 150 -6.28 5.92 -6.19
N PHE A 151 -5.72 4.87 -5.61
CA PHE A 151 -5.00 4.95 -4.35
C PHE A 151 -3.77 4.03 -4.39
N TYR A 152 -2.62 4.59 -4.05
CA TYR A 152 -1.36 3.88 -3.97
C TYR A 152 -0.65 4.20 -2.66
N PHE A 153 -0.09 3.20 -2.01
CA PHE A 153 0.69 3.35 -0.79
C PHE A 153 1.95 2.49 -0.85
N GLN A 154 3.08 3.09 -0.54
CA GLN A 154 4.37 2.43 -0.50
C GLN A 154 5.13 2.78 0.77
N LYS A 155 5.64 1.79 1.47
CA LYS A 155 6.65 1.96 2.50
C LYS A 155 8.00 2.19 1.83
N LEU A 156 8.72 3.23 2.28
CA LEU A 156 10.03 3.59 1.73
C LEU A 156 11.14 3.11 2.65
N HIS A 157 12.29 2.80 2.07
CA HIS A 157 13.50 2.38 2.79
C HIS A 157 13.23 1.22 3.77
N VAL A 158 12.44 0.26 3.34
CA VAL A 158 12.23 -1.00 4.08
C VAL A 158 13.10 -2.07 3.46
N GLU A 159 13.87 -2.76 4.28
CA GLU A 159 14.44 -4.03 3.90
C GLU A 159 13.27 -5.01 3.71
N LYS A 160 13.11 -5.48 2.48
CA LYS A 160 12.07 -6.45 2.17
C LYS A 160 12.55 -7.83 2.60
N TRP A 161 12.53 -8.09 3.88
CA TRP A 161 12.56 -9.45 4.38
C TRP A 161 11.20 -10.07 4.08
N LYS A 162 11.15 -10.82 3.01
CA LYS A 162 10.15 -11.87 2.88
C LYS A 162 10.73 -13.02 3.67
N ASP A 163 10.33 -13.16 4.91
CA ASP A 163 10.53 -14.40 5.64
C ASP A 163 9.72 -15.48 4.90
N VAL A 164 10.37 -16.07 3.93
CA VAL A 164 9.88 -17.32 3.34
C VAL A 164 10.26 -18.35 4.37
N PRO A 165 9.28 -18.95 5.06
CA PRO A 165 9.57 -19.98 6.06
C PRO A 165 10.55 -20.97 5.45
N ASN A 166 11.66 -21.22 6.13
CA ASN A 166 12.62 -22.21 5.66
C ASN A 166 11.91 -23.57 5.62
N LYS A 167 11.56 -24.01 4.42
CA LYS A 167 10.88 -25.30 4.23
C LYS A 167 11.81 -26.48 4.47
N PHE A 168 13.11 -26.24 4.56
CA PHE A 168 14.14 -27.26 4.70
C PHE A 168 14.85 -27.08 6.03
N ALA A 169 14.67 -28.04 6.94
CA ALA A 169 15.43 -28.10 8.16
C ALA A 169 16.90 -28.55 7.86
N GLN A 170 17.78 -28.31 8.82
CA GLN A 170 19.12 -28.86 8.75
C GLN A 170 19.05 -30.39 8.57
N ASP A 171 19.96 -30.94 7.78
CA ASP A 171 20.06 -32.38 7.46
C ASP A 171 18.82 -32.98 6.77
N CYS A 172 18.00 -32.16 6.20
CA CYS A 172 16.84 -32.57 5.41
C CYS A 172 17.28 -33.19 4.08
N SER A 173 16.72 -34.37 3.74
CA SER A 173 16.88 -34.99 2.43
C SER A 173 15.70 -34.76 1.54
N LEU A 174 15.96 -34.32 0.31
CA LEU A 174 14.94 -34.10 -0.73
C LEU A 174 15.20 -35.07 -1.89
N ILE A 175 14.18 -35.79 -2.31
CA ILE A 175 14.21 -36.66 -3.47
C ILE A 175 13.15 -36.20 -4.46
N ALA A 176 13.60 -35.83 -5.66
CA ALA A 176 12.70 -35.58 -6.79
C ALA A 176 12.84 -36.75 -7.78
N ASN A 177 11.75 -37.42 -8.09
CA ASN A 177 11.70 -38.51 -9.02
C ASN A 177 11.03 -38.05 -10.32
N CYS A 178 11.80 -37.91 -11.37
CA CYS A 178 11.31 -37.42 -12.66
C CYS A 178 10.45 -38.43 -13.41
N SER A 179 10.50 -39.72 -13.06
CA SER A 179 9.72 -40.74 -13.77
C SER A 179 8.24 -40.73 -13.40
N ASP A 180 7.89 -40.25 -12.21
CA ASP A 180 6.52 -40.17 -11.71
C ASP A 180 6.14 -38.78 -11.20
N GLY A 181 7.05 -37.79 -11.31
CA GLY A 181 6.85 -36.43 -10.84
C GLY A 181 6.75 -36.30 -9.33
N SER A 182 7.12 -37.34 -8.57
CA SER A 182 6.98 -37.30 -7.12
C SER A 182 8.12 -36.57 -6.42
N ILE A 183 7.79 -35.83 -5.37
CA ILE A 183 8.74 -35.17 -4.48
C ILE A 183 8.55 -35.71 -3.08
N ARG A 184 9.66 -36.10 -2.45
CA ARG A 184 9.67 -36.59 -1.08
C ARG A 184 10.70 -35.83 -0.25
N MET A 185 10.33 -35.50 0.98
CA MET A 185 11.22 -34.92 1.97
C MET A 185 11.33 -35.84 3.20
N ASN A 186 12.55 -36.25 3.53
CA ASN A 186 12.80 -37.22 4.60
C ASN A 186 11.97 -38.51 4.45
N GLY A 187 11.78 -38.96 3.21
CA GLY A 187 10.98 -40.15 2.88
C GLY A 187 9.46 -39.93 2.77
N LEU A 188 8.94 -38.79 3.24
CA LEU A 188 7.50 -38.48 3.20
C LEU A 188 7.14 -37.74 1.92
N PRO A 189 5.98 -38.02 1.28
CA PRO A 189 5.50 -37.28 0.13
C PRO A 189 5.31 -35.79 0.45
N LYS A 190 5.80 -34.92 -0.44
CA LYS A 190 5.70 -33.47 -0.34
C LYS A 190 5.40 -32.82 -1.70
N PRO A 191 4.20 -33.04 -2.25
CA PRO A 191 3.82 -32.54 -3.55
C PRO A 191 3.76 -30.99 -3.61
N ASP A 192 3.56 -30.34 -2.46
CA ASP A 192 3.55 -28.88 -2.32
C ASP A 192 4.91 -28.20 -2.57
N LEU A 193 5.98 -28.97 -2.69
CA LEU A 193 7.30 -28.48 -3.10
C LEU A 193 7.48 -28.46 -4.61
N GLY A 194 6.58 -29.06 -5.37
CA GLY A 194 6.57 -29.00 -6.82
C GLY A 194 6.08 -27.65 -7.33
N ALA A 195 6.73 -27.10 -8.35
CA ALA A 195 6.23 -25.93 -9.04
C ALA A 195 5.17 -26.33 -10.09
N LEU A 196 4.14 -25.50 -10.24
CA LEU A 196 3.20 -25.64 -11.36
C LEU A 196 3.94 -25.42 -12.68
N GLY A 197 3.73 -26.33 -13.65
CA GLY A 197 4.39 -26.26 -14.96
C GLY A 197 5.79 -26.89 -14.99
N ASN A 198 6.15 -27.72 -13.99
CA ASN A 198 7.33 -28.58 -14.08
C ASN A 198 7.18 -29.56 -15.25
N ASP A 199 8.23 -29.66 -16.04
CA ASP A 199 8.28 -30.49 -17.22
C ASP A 199 8.95 -31.83 -16.91
N TRP A 200 8.26 -32.65 -16.12
CA TRP A 200 8.78 -33.95 -15.68
C TRP A 200 8.92 -34.96 -16.84
N GLU A 201 8.03 -34.88 -17.82
CA GLU A 201 7.96 -35.83 -18.93
C GLU A 201 9.11 -35.66 -19.92
N THR A 202 9.60 -34.44 -20.08
CA THR A 202 10.70 -34.13 -21.01
C THR A 202 12.04 -33.98 -20.33
N PHE A 203 12.10 -34.13 -18.99
CA PHE A 203 13.35 -34.07 -18.23
C PHE A 203 14.15 -35.36 -18.41
N CYS A 204 14.72 -35.52 -19.59
CA CYS A 204 15.52 -36.66 -20.00
C CYS A 204 16.96 -36.25 -20.31
N LEU A 205 17.92 -37.08 -19.91
CA LEU A 205 19.32 -36.92 -20.33
C LEU A 205 19.44 -37.34 -21.78
N LYS A 206 20.05 -36.50 -22.60
CA LYS A 206 20.33 -36.79 -24.01
C LYS A 206 21.70 -37.49 -24.15
N PRO A 207 21.93 -38.28 -25.19
CA PRO A 207 23.27 -38.79 -25.47
C PRO A 207 24.31 -37.65 -25.56
N GLY A 208 25.46 -37.83 -24.93
CA GLY A 208 26.53 -36.82 -24.88
C GLY A 208 26.61 -36.09 -23.56
N VAL A 209 27.17 -34.86 -23.59
CA VAL A 209 27.38 -34.06 -22.35
C VAL A 209 26.09 -33.37 -21.93
N ASN A 210 25.65 -33.64 -20.71
CA ASN A 210 24.50 -32.97 -20.09
C ASN A 210 24.99 -32.15 -18.91
N GLN A 211 24.46 -30.93 -18.76
CA GLN A 211 24.71 -30.06 -17.62
C GLN A 211 23.46 -29.98 -16.76
N VAL A 212 23.58 -30.45 -15.53
CA VAL A 212 22.51 -30.36 -14.53
C VAL A 212 22.95 -29.39 -13.43
N GLN A 213 22.13 -28.42 -13.13
CA GLN A 213 22.44 -27.38 -12.15
C GLN A 213 21.44 -27.43 -10.99
N CYS A 214 21.95 -27.52 -9.77
CA CYS A 214 21.18 -27.33 -8.55
C CYS A 214 21.37 -25.89 -8.06
N LEU A 215 20.30 -25.11 -8.05
CA LEU A 215 20.32 -23.73 -7.58
C LEU A 215 19.84 -23.67 -6.14
N CYS A 216 20.57 -22.97 -5.30
CA CYS A 216 20.18 -22.66 -3.93
C CYS A 216 20.33 -21.15 -3.68
N SER A 217 19.65 -20.66 -2.64
CA SER A 217 19.77 -19.26 -2.22
C SER A 217 21.21 -18.94 -1.81
N SER A 218 21.68 -17.73 -2.09
CA SER A 218 23.07 -17.31 -1.81
C SER A 218 23.43 -17.32 -0.33
N TRP A 219 22.46 -17.25 0.55
CA TRP A 219 22.60 -17.30 2.02
C TRP A 219 22.50 -18.70 2.60
N ALA A 220 22.09 -19.69 1.81
CA ALA A 220 21.97 -21.08 2.26
C ALA A 220 23.28 -21.86 2.13
N ASN A 221 23.53 -22.80 3.02
CA ASN A 221 24.59 -23.77 2.83
C ASN A 221 24.31 -24.59 1.58
N LYS A 222 25.34 -24.78 0.73
CA LYS A 222 25.19 -25.55 -0.49
C LYS A 222 24.80 -26.99 -0.17
N PRO A 223 23.70 -27.51 -0.73
CA PRO A 223 23.32 -28.90 -0.52
C PRO A 223 24.28 -29.86 -1.24
N THR A 224 24.40 -31.05 -0.73
CA THR A 224 25.04 -32.16 -1.48
C THR A 224 24.03 -32.66 -2.50
N PHE A 225 24.42 -32.69 -3.75
CA PHE A 225 23.56 -33.14 -4.83
C PHE A 225 24.03 -34.49 -5.36
N LYS A 226 23.11 -35.46 -5.48
CA LYS A 226 23.33 -36.77 -6.09
C LYS A 226 22.28 -37.02 -7.13
N MET A 227 22.68 -37.40 -8.34
CA MET A 227 21.79 -37.78 -9.41
C MET A 227 21.90 -39.27 -9.68
N LYS A 228 20.76 -39.93 -9.83
CA LYS A 228 20.66 -41.34 -10.29
C LYS A 228 19.91 -41.31 -11.63
N TYR A 229 20.41 -41.95 -12.61
CA TYR A 229 19.78 -42.09 -13.92
C TYR A 229 19.77 -43.55 -14.37
N ARG A 230 18.89 -43.85 -15.31
CA ARG A 230 18.80 -45.15 -15.92
C ARG A 230 19.25 -45.02 -17.37
N GLU A 231 20.21 -45.83 -17.75
CA GLU A 231 20.63 -45.96 -19.16
C GLU A 231 19.64 -46.82 -19.93
N VAL A 232 19.30 -46.43 -21.14
CA VAL A 232 18.49 -47.19 -22.06
C VAL A 232 19.38 -47.45 -23.28
N PHE A 233 19.63 -48.69 -23.55
CA PHE A 233 20.33 -49.14 -24.79
C PHE A 233 19.24 -49.41 -25.83
N LEU A 234 19.35 -48.78 -27.00
CA LEU A 234 18.50 -49.03 -28.16
C LEU A 234 19.12 -50.17 -29.02
#